data_8f1e21df01f6a012dc46440316f7d1e0
#
_entry.id   8f1e21df01f6a012dc46440316f7d1e0
#
_cell.length_a   1.000
_cell.length_b   1.000
_cell.length_c   1.000
_cell.angle_alpha   90.00
_cell.angle_beta   90.00
_cell.angle_gamma   90.00
#
_symmetry.space_group_name_H-M   'P 1'
#
loop_
_entity.id
_entity.type
_entity.pdbx_description
1 polymer ?
#
loop_
_entity_poly.entity_id
_entity_poly.type
_entity_poly.pdbx_seq_one_letter_code
_entity_poly.pdbx_strand_id
1 'polypeptide(L)'
;MMVEFASGSIVLFFIHIFLILQSFFPKNKNKENIKWTNDEINIFFFGDIQKLNSTKYLDIVLDKYNIKKNDLSINILLDLSNQIVKLSEIAEYKYTSFKNSIYRMYGLTILFSIYFTYSFFLN
;
A
#
# COMPACT_ATOMS: atom_id res chain seq x y z
N MET A 1 -40.78 3.21 0.31
CA MET A 1 -39.83 3.09 -0.83
C MET A 1 -38.73 4.14 -0.79
N MET A 2 -38.98 5.48 -0.76
CA MET A 2 -37.89 6.50 -0.64
C MET A 2 -37.05 6.39 0.64
N VAL A 3 -37.66 6.07 1.78
CA VAL A 3 -36.95 5.98 3.08
C VAL A 3 -36.02 4.76 3.12
N GLU A 4 -36.39 3.64 2.52
CA GLU A 4 -35.57 2.43 2.46
C GLU A 4 -34.34 2.61 1.58
N PHE A 5 -34.45 3.36 0.50
CA PHE A 5 -33.33 3.72 -0.37
C PHE A 5 -32.36 4.68 0.28
N ALA A 6 -32.85 5.67 1.03
CA ALA A 6 -31.99 6.58 1.76
C ALA A 6 -31.17 5.83 2.83
N SER A 7 -31.76 4.88 3.53
CA SER A 7 -31.08 4.06 4.54
C SER A 7 -29.99 3.16 3.91
N GLY A 8 -30.26 2.52 2.77
CA GLY A 8 -29.27 1.71 2.06
C GLY A 8 -28.06 2.51 1.57
N SER A 9 -28.27 3.72 1.06
CA SER A 9 -27.20 4.61 0.61
C SER A 9 -26.32 5.09 1.77
N ILE A 10 -26.90 5.38 2.93
CA ILE A 10 -26.18 5.77 4.13
C ILE A 10 -25.31 4.63 4.64
N VAL A 11 -25.81 3.40 4.69
CA VAL A 11 -25.03 2.22 5.10
C VAL A 11 -23.86 1.99 4.17
N LEU A 12 -24.05 2.05 2.85
CA LEU A 12 -22.95 1.92 1.88
C LEU A 12 -21.89 3.01 2.04
N PHE A 13 -22.30 4.24 2.33
CA PHE A 13 -21.37 5.35 2.60
C PHE A 13 -20.50 5.08 3.84
N PHE A 14 -21.08 4.61 4.94
CA PHE A 14 -20.32 4.24 6.14
C PHE A 14 -19.38 3.06 5.93
N ILE A 15 -19.82 2.03 5.21
CA ILE A 15 -18.94 0.91 4.83
C ILE A 15 -17.76 1.41 4.02
N HIS A 16 -17.99 2.35 3.11
CA HIS A 16 -16.93 2.92 2.28
C HIS A 16 -15.91 3.71 3.10
N ILE A 17 -16.38 4.57 4.00
CA ILE A 17 -15.51 5.29 4.95
C ILE A 17 -14.69 4.30 5.80
N PHE A 18 -15.32 3.25 6.32
CA PHE A 18 -14.63 2.23 7.11
C PHE A 18 -13.51 1.53 6.33
N LEU A 19 -13.75 1.20 5.05
CA LEU A 19 -12.76 0.58 4.17
C LEU A 19 -11.60 1.54 3.84
N ILE A 20 -11.87 2.85 3.72
CA ILE A 20 -10.83 3.86 3.57
C ILE A 20 -9.99 3.94 4.86
N LEU A 21 -10.64 4.00 6.02
CA LEU A 21 -9.96 4.05 7.31
C LEU A 21 -9.06 2.85 7.55
N GLN A 22 -9.47 1.64 7.13
CA GLN A 22 -8.63 0.44 7.21
C GLN A 22 -7.31 0.60 6.44
N SER A 23 -7.25 1.45 5.41
CA SER A 23 -6.01 1.70 4.66
C SER A 23 -4.90 2.38 5.49
N PHE A 24 -5.28 3.03 6.60
CA PHE A 24 -4.32 3.68 7.49
C PHE A 24 -3.70 2.75 8.53
N PHE A 25 -4.27 1.54 8.72
CA PHE A 25 -3.71 0.57 9.66
C PHE A 25 -2.66 -0.32 8.98
N PRO A 26 -1.45 -0.40 9.53
CA PRO A 26 -0.39 -1.24 8.98
C PRO A 26 -0.78 -2.72 9.11
N LYS A 27 -0.68 -3.45 8.02
CA LYS A 27 -0.91 -4.89 7.98
C LYS A 27 0.42 -5.60 7.79
N ASN A 28 0.83 -6.41 8.77
CA ASN A 28 2.02 -7.25 8.63
C ASN A 28 1.78 -8.30 7.53
N LYS A 29 2.54 -8.24 6.47
CA LYS A 29 2.59 -9.30 5.45
C LYS A 29 3.82 -10.17 5.69
N ASN A 30 3.64 -11.49 5.71
CA ASN A 30 4.76 -12.43 5.65
C ASN A 30 5.46 -12.26 4.30
N LYS A 31 6.80 -12.09 4.36
CA LYS A 31 7.62 -11.93 3.14
C LYS A 31 7.87 -13.31 2.55
N GLU A 32 7.46 -13.50 1.31
CA GLU A 32 7.93 -14.64 0.53
C GLU A 32 9.39 -14.41 0.11
N ASN A 33 10.20 -15.49 0.16
CA ASN A 33 11.60 -15.46 -0.26
C ASN A 33 11.71 -15.41 -1.79
N ILE A 34 11.52 -14.23 -2.36
CA ILE A 34 11.70 -14.00 -3.80
C ILE A 34 13.19 -13.77 -4.06
N LYS A 35 13.78 -14.57 -4.96
CA LYS A 35 15.15 -14.36 -5.45
C LYS A 35 15.14 -13.25 -6.49
N TRP A 36 15.63 -12.07 -6.10
CA TRP A 36 15.85 -10.94 -7.02
C TRP A 36 17.34 -10.86 -7.37
N THR A 37 17.66 -10.48 -8.62
CA THR A 37 19.01 -10.07 -9.00
C THR A 37 19.27 -8.64 -8.55
N ASN A 38 20.49 -8.32 -8.14
CA ASN A 38 20.83 -7.00 -7.56
C ASN A 38 20.60 -5.85 -8.54
N ASP A 39 20.70 -6.10 -9.84
CA ASP A 39 20.56 -5.07 -10.90
C ASP A 39 19.10 -4.67 -11.16
N GLU A 40 18.12 -5.50 -10.73
CA GLU A 40 16.68 -5.24 -10.94
C GLU A 40 16.03 -4.46 -9.79
N ILE A 41 16.76 -4.24 -8.69
CA ILE A 41 16.23 -3.62 -7.48
C ILE A 41 16.49 -2.11 -7.49
N ASN A 42 15.42 -1.31 -7.48
CA ASN A 42 15.55 0.11 -7.24
C ASN A 42 15.57 0.40 -5.73
N ILE A 43 16.79 0.67 -5.19
CA ILE A 43 17.01 0.94 -3.76
C ILE A 43 16.35 2.22 -3.23
N PHE A 44 15.74 3.04 -4.09
CA PHE A 44 14.99 4.24 -3.72
C PHE A 44 13.48 4.06 -3.87
N PHE A 45 13.03 2.94 -4.43
CA PHE A 45 11.62 2.68 -4.64
C PHE A 45 11.07 1.75 -3.54
N PHE A 46 10.14 2.24 -2.76
CA PHE A 46 9.57 1.50 -1.63
C PHE A 46 8.95 0.15 -2.02
N GLY A 47 8.36 0.05 -3.23
CA GLY A 47 7.78 -1.19 -3.75
C GLY A 47 8.82 -2.31 -3.95
N ASP A 48 10.09 -1.96 -4.20
CA ASP A 48 11.18 -2.93 -4.30
C ASP A 48 11.84 -3.17 -2.94
N ILE A 49 12.07 -2.11 -2.16
CA ILE A 49 12.70 -2.19 -0.83
C ILE A 49 11.89 -3.11 0.10
N GLN A 50 10.56 -3.01 0.10
CA GLN A 50 9.69 -3.84 0.94
C GLN A 50 9.84 -5.35 0.71
N LYS A 51 10.33 -5.76 -0.46
CA LYS A 51 10.55 -7.17 -0.82
C LYS A 51 11.82 -7.75 -0.19
N LEU A 52 12.68 -6.87 0.33
CA LEU A 52 13.96 -7.22 0.91
C LEU A 52 13.87 -7.37 2.43
N ASN A 53 14.77 -8.17 3.00
CA ASN A 53 15.08 -8.03 4.41
C ASN A 53 16.16 -6.95 4.59
N SER A 54 16.31 -6.43 5.80
CA SER A 54 17.22 -5.33 6.10
C SER A 54 18.69 -5.64 5.82
N THR A 55 19.14 -6.85 6.06
CA THR A 55 20.52 -7.28 5.77
C THR A 55 20.79 -7.25 4.28
N LYS A 56 19.89 -7.81 3.47
CA LYS A 56 20.01 -7.81 2.01
C LYS A 56 19.94 -6.40 1.43
N TYR A 57 19.04 -5.56 1.95
CA TYR A 57 18.97 -4.15 1.54
C TYR A 57 20.29 -3.43 1.83
N LEU A 58 20.83 -3.59 3.05
CA LEU A 58 22.13 -3.01 3.42
C LEU A 58 23.25 -3.50 2.51
N ASP A 59 23.34 -4.81 2.23
CA ASP A 59 24.38 -5.36 1.35
C ASP A 59 24.31 -4.77 -0.05
N ILE A 60 23.12 -4.63 -0.64
CA ILE A 60 22.93 -4.00 -1.96
C ILE A 60 23.36 -2.53 -1.95
N VAL A 61 23.01 -1.78 -0.90
CA VAL A 61 23.41 -0.37 -0.78
C VAL A 61 24.93 -0.23 -0.66
N LEU A 62 25.56 -1.05 0.19
CA LEU A 62 27.02 -1.02 0.37
C LEU A 62 27.75 -1.39 -0.91
N ASP A 63 27.29 -2.42 -1.62
CA ASP A 63 27.87 -2.86 -2.90
C ASP A 63 27.73 -1.76 -3.97
N LYS A 64 26.54 -1.18 -4.12
CA LYS A 64 26.27 -0.13 -5.11
C LYS A 64 27.15 1.13 -4.94
N TYR A 65 27.49 1.46 -3.71
CA TYR A 65 28.34 2.64 -3.41
C TYR A 65 29.79 2.28 -3.10
N ASN A 66 30.21 1.01 -3.27
CA ASN A 66 31.56 0.53 -2.96
C ASN A 66 32.02 0.86 -1.54
N ILE A 67 31.11 0.80 -0.56
CA ILE A 67 31.40 1.11 0.84
C ILE A 67 31.86 -0.14 1.55
N LYS A 68 33.06 -0.09 2.16
CA LYS A 68 33.61 -1.22 2.92
C LYS A 68 32.92 -1.31 4.30
N LYS A 69 32.51 -2.51 4.68
CA LYS A 69 31.84 -2.78 5.98
C LYS A 69 32.69 -2.41 7.19
N ASN A 70 34.02 -2.40 7.07
CA ASN A 70 34.95 -2.16 8.19
C ASN A 70 35.04 -0.68 8.59
N ASP A 71 34.59 0.23 7.74
CA ASP A 71 34.75 1.68 7.95
C ASP A 71 33.55 2.30 8.68
N LEU A 72 32.53 1.50 9.02
CA LEU A 72 31.26 1.98 9.53
C LEU A 72 30.76 1.18 10.73
N SER A 73 30.01 1.85 11.60
CA SER A 73 29.26 1.19 12.69
C SER A 73 28.13 0.34 12.11
N ILE A 74 28.42 -0.92 11.80
CA ILE A 74 27.52 -1.83 11.07
C ILE A 74 26.16 -1.99 11.77
N ASN A 75 26.14 -1.92 13.12
CA ASN A 75 24.91 -2.03 13.90
C ASN A 75 23.96 -0.85 13.63
N ILE A 76 24.48 0.37 13.55
CA ILE A 76 23.69 1.57 13.24
C ILE A 76 23.12 1.48 11.82
N LEU A 77 23.93 1.03 10.87
CA LEU A 77 23.48 0.86 9.49
C LEU A 77 22.40 -0.23 9.36
N LEU A 78 22.54 -1.29 10.13
CA LEU A 78 21.52 -2.36 10.16
C LEU A 78 20.21 -1.87 10.77
N ASP A 79 20.27 -1.06 11.83
CA ASP A 79 19.08 -0.45 12.44
C ASP A 79 18.39 0.53 11.48
N LEU A 80 19.15 1.36 10.77
CA LEU A 80 18.62 2.24 9.73
C LEU A 80 17.98 1.44 8.58
N SER A 81 18.65 0.37 8.14
CA SER A 81 18.10 -0.51 7.09
C SER A 81 16.79 -1.14 7.54
N ASN A 82 16.71 -1.59 8.79
CA ASN A 82 15.47 -2.12 9.36
C ASN A 82 14.34 -1.10 9.33
N GLN A 83 14.62 0.15 9.69
CA GLN A 83 13.63 1.23 9.66
C GLN A 83 13.19 1.54 8.22
N ILE A 84 14.13 1.64 7.27
CA ILE A 84 13.84 1.91 5.86
C ILE A 84 12.95 0.81 5.28
N VAL A 85 13.28 -0.45 5.50
CA VAL A 85 12.49 -1.59 5.02
C VAL A 85 11.10 -1.58 5.62
N LYS A 86 10.95 -1.35 6.93
CA LYS A 86 9.64 -1.26 7.60
C LYS A 86 8.80 -0.10 7.07
N LEU A 87 9.41 1.08 6.88
CA LEU A 87 8.70 2.24 6.31
C LEU A 87 8.25 1.97 4.89
N SER A 88 9.07 1.27 4.10
CA SER A 88 8.73 0.87 2.74
C SER A 88 7.54 -0.11 2.69
N GLU A 89 7.47 -1.06 3.61
CA GLU A 89 6.32 -1.96 3.77
C GLU A 89 5.02 -1.21 4.09
N ILE A 90 5.11 -0.24 5.00
CA ILE A 90 3.96 0.61 5.38
C ILE A 90 3.53 1.47 4.21
N ALA A 91 4.47 2.07 3.48
CA ALA A 91 4.19 2.90 2.33
C ALA A 91 3.50 2.11 1.21
N GLU A 92 4.00 0.92 0.87
CA GLU A 92 3.40 0.05 -0.14
C GLU A 92 1.99 -0.41 0.27
N TYR A 93 1.81 -0.79 1.53
CA TYR A 93 0.49 -1.16 2.04
C TYR A 93 -0.51 -0.01 1.90
N LYS A 94 -0.12 1.20 2.33
CA LYS A 94 -0.97 2.40 2.23
C LYS A 94 -1.29 2.74 0.78
N TYR A 95 -0.29 2.69 -0.10
CA TYR A 95 -0.47 2.95 -1.53
C TYR A 95 -1.45 1.96 -2.17
N THR A 96 -1.26 0.67 -1.93
CA THR A 96 -2.14 -0.39 -2.47
C THR A 96 -3.56 -0.27 -1.92
N SER A 97 -3.71 0.01 -0.63
CA SER A 97 -5.03 0.18 0.00
C SER A 97 -5.74 1.43 -0.53
N PHE A 98 -5.02 2.54 -0.69
CA PHE A 98 -5.55 3.77 -1.28
C PHE A 98 -5.99 3.55 -2.73
N LYS A 99 -5.15 2.91 -3.55
CA LYS A 99 -5.48 2.55 -4.93
C LYS A 99 -6.76 1.72 -5.00
N ASN A 100 -6.88 0.69 -4.16
CA ASN A 100 -8.08 -0.15 -4.10
C ASN A 100 -9.32 0.63 -3.67
N SER A 101 -9.18 1.58 -2.75
CA SER A 101 -10.29 2.46 -2.32
C SER A 101 -10.77 3.36 -3.45
N ILE A 102 -9.85 3.91 -4.25
CA ILE A 102 -10.20 4.71 -5.43
C ILE A 102 -10.99 3.86 -6.44
N TYR A 103 -10.57 2.65 -6.76
CA TYR A 103 -11.31 1.78 -7.69
C TYR A 103 -12.72 1.45 -7.18
N ARG A 104 -12.88 1.23 -5.87
CA ARG A 104 -14.20 1.02 -5.27
C ARG A 104 -15.09 2.26 -5.38
N MET A 105 -14.52 3.46 -5.16
CA MET A 105 -15.25 4.72 -5.35
C MET A 105 -15.75 4.86 -6.78
N TYR A 106 -14.92 4.60 -7.78
CA TYR A 106 -15.34 4.65 -9.18
C TYR A 106 -16.49 3.67 -9.46
N GLY A 107 -16.38 2.44 -8.97
CA GLY A 107 -17.45 1.45 -9.11
C GLY A 107 -18.77 1.91 -8.51
N LEU A 108 -18.75 2.46 -7.29
CA LEU A 108 -19.96 2.99 -6.64
C LEU A 108 -20.54 4.20 -7.38
N THR A 109 -19.70 5.09 -7.88
CA THR A 109 -20.16 6.27 -8.66
C THR A 109 -20.88 5.83 -9.93
N ILE A 110 -20.37 4.83 -10.65
CA ILE A 110 -21.00 4.27 -11.83
C ILE A 110 -22.36 3.65 -11.49
N LEU A 111 -22.42 2.81 -10.45
CA LEU A 111 -23.67 2.19 -10.00
C LEU A 111 -24.72 3.23 -9.59
N PHE A 112 -24.29 4.27 -8.88
CA PHE A 112 -25.19 5.36 -8.48
C PHE A 112 -25.70 6.13 -9.69
N SER A 113 -24.86 6.39 -10.68
CA SER A 113 -25.25 7.07 -11.93
C SER A 113 -26.26 6.27 -12.72
N ILE A 114 -26.05 4.96 -12.86
CA ILE A 114 -27.02 4.04 -13.53
C ILE A 114 -28.36 4.05 -12.79
N TYR A 115 -28.33 3.92 -11.48
CA TYR A 115 -29.54 3.94 -10.66
C TYR A 115 -30.31 5.25 -10.79
N PHE A 116 -29.60 6.40 -10.72
CA PHE A 116 -30.23 7.73 -10.84
C PHE A 116 -30.88 7.90 -12.21
N THR A 117 -30.20 7.50 -13.28
CA THR A 117 -30.71 7.55 -14.65
C THR A 117 -31.97 6.69 -14.79
N TYR A 118 -31.92 5.44 -14.28
CA TYR A 118 -33.06 4.52 -14.30
C TYR A 118 -34.29 5.10 -13.53
N SER A 119 -34.06 5.68 -12.34
CA SER A 119 -35.10 6.29 -11.54
C SER A 119 -35.73 7.52 -12.21
N PHE A 120 -34.93 8.27 -12.98
CA PHE A 120 -35.42 9.46 -13.70
C PHE A 120 -36.28 9.10 -14.91
N PHE A 121 -36.00 8.02 -15.61
CA PHE A 121 -36.76 7.59 -16.79
C PHE A 121 -38.03 6.79 -16.48
N LEU A 122 -38.17 6.28 -15.24
CA LEU A 122 -39.35 5.46 -14.85
C LEU A 122 -40.39 6.27 -14.02
N ASN A 123 -40.12 7.51 -13.66
CA ASN A 123 -41.06 8.45 -13.09
C ASN A 123 -41.42 9.55 -14.08
#